data_f007e634d98ee10888a98294d8c63d6c
#
_entry.id   f007e634d98ee10888a98294d8c63d6c
#
_cell.length_a   1.000
_cell.length_b   1.000
_cell.length_c   1.000
_cell.angle_alpha   90.00
_cell.angle_beta   90.00
_cell.angle_gamma   90.00
#
_symmetry.space_group_name_H-M   'P 1'
#
loop_
_entity.id
_entity.type
_entity.pdbx_description
1 polymer ?
#
loop_
_entity_poly.entity_id
_entity_poly.type
_entity_poly.pdbx_seq_one_letter_code
_entity_poly.pdbx_strand_id
1 'polypeptide(L)'
;GFVKALDTTRPVTAGVNSIVDATDDFLLPLDVCGYNYCLNRYELDAKRHPDRIIYASESYASQAYDYWKGVENHSWVIGDFIWTAFDYIGEASIGWCGYPLDKRIFPWNHANCGDLNLSGERRPQSYLRETLWSDAPVSHIVVTPPVPSFPLNPDKADWSVWDFPDVVDHWNFPGYEGKKMTVSVYSNCEQVELFLNGESLGKQENTADKKNTLVWEVPYAHGILKAVSYNKGGEVGTATLESAGKVEKIRLSADRTEIVADGNDLSYITLE
;
A
#
# COMPACT_ATOMS: atom_id res chain seq x y z
N GLY A 1 -21.79 -28.01 -4.22
CA GLY A 1 -22.25 -28.61 -2.98
C GLY A 1 -23.34 -27.81 -2.30
N PHE A 2 -23.34 -27.80 -0.97
CA PHE A 2 -24.42 -27.25 -0.14
C PHE A 2 -24.79 -25.79 -0.46
N VAL A 3 -23.80 -24.90 -0.61
CA VAL A 3 -24.05 -23.48 -0.94
C VAL A 3 -24.79 -23.33 -2.27
N LYS A 4 -24.38 -24.07 -3.32
CA LYS A 4 -25.04 -24.03 -4.62
C LYS A 4 -26.46 -24.60 -4.61
N ALA A 5 -26.80 -25.45 -3.64
CA ALA A 5 -28.16 -25.93 -3.47
C ALA A 5 -29.10 -24.87 -2.87
N LEU A 6 -28.53 -23.92 -2.14
CA LEU A 6 -29.29 -22.80 -1.52
C LEU A 6 -29.39 -21.58 -2.43
N ASP A 7 -28.32 -21.28 -3.20
CA ASP A 7 -28.26 -20.18 -4.16
C ASP A 7 -27.58 -20.63 -5.45
N THR A 8 -28.37 -20.74 -6.50
CA THR A 8 -27.92 -21.10 -7.85
C THR A 8 -27.58 -19.89 -8.73
N THR A 9 -27.77 -18.66 -8.20
CA THR A 9 -27.69 -17.43 -9.02
C THR A 9 -26.32 -16.75 -8.92
N ARG A 10 -25.53 -17.06 -7.90
CA ARG A 10 -24.22 -16.45 -7.67
C ARG A 10 -23.09 -17.47 -7.77
N PRO A 11 -21.92 -17.07 -8.31
CA PRO A 11 -20.73 -17.93 -8.25
C PRO A 11 -20.28 -18.12 -6.78
N VAL A 12 -19.74 -19.30 -6.49
CA VAL A 12 -19.21 -19.68 -5.19
C VAL A 12 -17.71 -19.57 -5.21
N THR A 13 -17.15 -18.89 -4.23
CA THR A 13 -15.70 -18.75 -4.04
C THR A 13 -15.31 -18.98 -2.60
N ALA A 14 -14.01 -19.17 -2.36
CA ALA A 14 -13.38 -19.18 -1.04
C ALA A 14 -11.95 -18.69 -1.17
N GLY A 15 -11.46 -17.94 -0.16
CA GLY A 15 -10.05 -17.62 -0.01
C GLY A 15 -9.28 -18.82 0.57
N VAL A 16 -8.21 -19.23 -0.08
CA VAL A 16 -7.41 -20.41 0.33
C VAL A 16 -5.97 -20.01 0.51
N ASN A 17 -5.48 -20.20 1.72
CA ASN A 17 -4.07 -20.03 2.04
C ASN A 17 -3.27 -21.29 1.73
N SER A 18 -1.97 -21.13 1.43
CA SER A 18 -1.06 -22.26 1.21
C SER A 18 -1.52 -23.22 0.11
N ILE A 19 -1.75 -22.68 -1.09
CA ILE A 19 -2.14 -23.48 -2.26
C ILE A 19 -1.02 -24.49 -2.61
N VAL A 20 -1.37 -25.76 -2.50
CA VAL A 20 -0.55 -26.90 -2.90
C VAL A 20 -1.40 -27.89 -3.70
N ASP A 21 -0.79 -28.89 -4.32
CA ASP A 21 -1.54 -29.85 -5.14
C ASP A 21 -2.65 -30.58 -4.37
N ALA A 22 -2.45 -30.83 -3.08
CA ALA A 22 -3.46 -31.44 -2.22
C ALA A 22 -4.69 -30.55 -1.94
N THR A 23 -4.64 -29.24 -2.25
CA THR A 23 -5.80 -28.36 -2.12
C THR A 23 -6.74 -28.39 -3.32
N ASP A 24 -6.40 -29.09 -4.39
CA ASP A 24 -7.22 -29.16 -5.60
C ASP A 24 -8.62 -29.70 -5.33
N ASP A 25 -8.77 -30.72 -4.51
CA ASP A 25 -10.08 -31.28 -4.15
C ASP A 25 -11.03 -30.26 -3.52
N PHE A 26 -10.46 -29.28 -2.80
CA PHE A 26 -11.22 -28.17 -2.26
C PHE A 26 -11.53 -27.08 -3.30
N LEU A 27 -10.58 -26.81 -4.20
CA LEU A 27 -10.70 -25.76 -5.22
C LEU A 27 -11.61 -26.15 -6.40
N LEU A 28 -11.59 -27.41 -6.81
CA LEU A 28 -12.34 -27.91 -7.98
C LEU A 28 -13.85 -27.61 -7.95
N PRO A 29 -14.56 -27.67 -6.81
CA PRO A 29 -15.99 -27.36 -6.77
C PRO A 29 -16.32 -25.86 -6.74
N LEU A 30 -15.32 -24.97 -6.67
CA LEU A 30 -15.51 -23.52 -6.67
C LEU A 30 -15.66 -23.00 -8.11
N ASP A 31 -16.49 -21.96 -8.29
CA ASP A 31 -16.63 -21.27 -9.56
C ASP A 31 -15.48 -20.31 -9.82
N VAL A 32 -14.97 -19.68 -8.75
CA VAL A 32 -13.81 -18.80 -8.75
C VAL A 32 -12.94 -19.15 -7.54
N CYS A 33 -11.66 -19.33 -7.78
CA CYS A 33 -10.71 -19.75 -6.74
C CYS A 33 -9.97 -18.56 -6.16
N GLY A 34 -10.16 -18.29 -4.88
CA GLY A 34 -9.42 -17.25 -4.15
C GLY A 34 -8.09 -17.79 -3.65
N TYR A 35 -7.01 -17.13 -4.03
CA TYR A 35 -5.64 -17.48 -3.66
C TYR A 35 -5.09 -16.46 -2.68
N ASN A 36 -4.88 -16.85 -1.42
CA ASN A 36 -4.22 -15.98 -0.45
C ASN A 36 -2.70 -16.11 -0.60
N TYR A 37 -2.04 -15.02 -0.97
CA TYR A 37 -0.57 -14.91 -1.02
C TYR A 37 0.14 -15.92 -1.92
N CYS A 38 -0.51 -16.40 -2.98
CA CYS A 38 -0.02 -17.48 -3.84
C CYS A 38 0.16 -17.05 -5.31
N LEU A 39 0.72 -15.88 -5.57
CA LEU A 39 1.01 -15.38 -6.93
C LEU A 39 1.83 -16.39 -7.76
N ASN A 40 2.78 -17.06 -7.14
CA ASN A 40 3.65 -18.06 -7.76
C ASN A 40 2.90 -19.29 -8.29
N ARG A 41 1.63 -19.48 -7.92
CA ARG A 41 0.81 -20.61 -8.35
C ARG A 41 0.01 -20.32 -9.63
N TYR A 42 -0.16 -19.08 -10.02
CA TYR A 42 -1.05 -18.69 -11.10
C TYR A 42 -0.79 -19.45 -12.39
N GLU A 43 0.42 -19.35 -12.94
CA GLU A 43 0.78 -20.04 -14.19
C GLU A 43 0.83 -21.57 -14.06
N LEU A 44 1.29 -22.05 -12.91
CA LEU A 44 1.39 -23.49 -12.66
C LEU A 44 0.00 -24.13 -12.66
N ASP A 45 -0.93 -23.53 -11.92
CA ASP A 45 -2.27 -24.07 -11.77
C ASP A 45 -3.13 -23.86 -13.04
N ALA A 46 -2.91 -22.77 -13.78
CA ALA A 46 -3.55 -22.60 -15.10
C ALA A 46 -3.15 -23.68 -16.11
N LYS A 47 -1.90 -24.18 -16.07
CA LYS A 47 -1.47 -25.31 -16.91
C LYS A 47 -2.12 -26.64 -16.48
N ARG A 48 -2.36 -26.83 -15.18
CA ARG A 48 -2.99 -28.04 -14.63
C ARG A 48 -4.51 -28.01 -14.76
N HIS A 49 -5.10 -26.84 -14.65
CA HIS A 49 -6.54 -26.58 -14.64
C HIS A 49 -6.87 -25.38 -15.54
N PRO A 50 -6.88 -25.56 -16.87
CA PRO A 50 -7.02 -24.45 -17.83
C PRO A 50 -8.31 -23.64 -17.70
N ASP A 51 -9.36 -24.22 -17.15
CA ASP A 51 -10.66 -23.56 -16.95
C ASP A 51 -10.79 -22.87 -15.57
N ARG A 52 -9.73 -22.90 -14.75
CA ARG A 52 -9.76 -22.33 -13.42
C ARG A 52 -9.69 -20.81 -13.50
N ILE A 53 -10.70 -20.14 -12.96
CA ILE A 53 -10.70 -18.71 -12.76
C ILE A 53 -10.12 -18.42 -11.37
N ILE A 54 -9.13 -17.53 -11.30
CA ILE A 54 -8.37 -17.20 -10.09
C ILE A 54 -8.54 -15.72 -9.76
N TYR A 55 -8.50 -15.37 -8.49
CA TYR A 55 -8.24 -14.02 -8.01
C TYR A 55 -7.35 -14.09 -6.75
N ALA A 56 -6.58 -13.06 -6.48
CA ALA A 56 -5.95 -12.92 -5.17
C ALA A 56 -7.01 -12.53 -4.16
N SER A 57 -7.42 -13.43 -3.30
CA SER A 57 -8.36 -13.11 -2.21
C SER A 57 -7.66 -12.40 -1.06
N GLU A 58 -6.34 -12.54 -0.97
CA GLU A 58 -5.46 -11.74 -0.11
C GLU A 58 -4.09 -11.59 -0.77
N SER A 59 -3.57 -10.36 -0.79
CA SER A 59 -2.24 -10.03 -1.30
C SER A 59 -1.49 -9.08 -0.37
N TYR A 60 -0.16 -9.04 -0.49
CA TYR A 60 0.68 -8.15 0.30
C TYR A 60 0.76 -6.76 -0.33
N ALA A 61 0.69 -5.71 0.49
CA ALA A 61 0.84 -4.33 0.03
C ALA A 61 2.20 -4.08 -0.66
N SER A 62 3.27 -4.66 -0.13
CA SER A 62 4.62 -4.55 -0.71
C SER A 62 4.77 -5.22 -2.07
N GLN A 63 3.86 -6.13 -2.45
CA GLN A 63 3.86 -6.84 -3.72
C GLN A 63 2.74 -6.40 -4.67
N ALA A 64 2.11 -5.26 -4.42
CA ALA A 64 0.97 -4.76 -5.18
C ALA A 64 1.22 -4.74 -6.70
N TYR A 65 2.40 -4.29 -7.12
CA TYR A 65 2.78 -4.25 -8.54
C TYR A 65 2.76 -5.64 -9.19
N ASP A 66 3.36 -6.63 -8.54
CA ASP A 66 3.49 -7.98 -9.10
C ASP A 66 2.12 -8.68 -9.19
N TYR A 67 1.26 -8.52 -8.18
CA TYR A 67 -0.10 -9.04 -8.19
C TYR A 67 -0.94 -8.39 -9.28
N TRP A 68 -0.86 -7.06 -9.43
CA TRP A 68 -1.60 -6.36 -10.48
C TRP A 68 -1.12 -6.76 -11.88
N LYS A 69 0.19 -6.95 -12.08
CA LYS A 69 0.71 -7.51 -13.34
C LYS A 69 0.22 -8.94 -13.59
N GLY A 70 0.00 -9.71 -12.55
CA GLY A 70 -0.69 -11.01 -12.66
C GLY A 70 -2.10 -10.88 -13.23
N VAL A 71 -2.87 -9.87 -12.80
CA VAL A 71 -4.20 -9.56 -13.35
C VAL A 71 -4.13 -9.10 -14.81
N GLU A 72 -3.24 -8.14 -15.11
CA GLU A 72 -3.12 -7.59 -16.47
C GLU A 72 -2.64 -8.62 -17.51
N ASN A 73 -1.74 -9.51 -17.12
CA ASN A 73 -1.10 -10.44 -18.04
C ASN A 73 -1.88 -11.75 -18.23
N HIS A 74 -2.87 -12.04 -17.40
CA HIS A 74 -3.57 -13.32 -17.41
C HIS A 74 -5.08 -13.15 -17.41
N SER A 75 -5.74 -13.51 -18.52
CA SER A 75 -7.20 -13.37 -18.67
C SER A 75 -8.03 -14.25 -17.70
N TRP A 76 -7.41 -15.24 -17.08
CA TRP A 76 -8.03 -16.09 -16.07
C TRP A 76 -7.83 -15.60 -14.63
N VAL A 77 -7.09 -14.48 -14.43
CA VAL A 77 -6.94 -13.82 -13.14
C VAL A 77 -7.79 -12.56 -13.15
N ILE A 78 -8.88 -12.57 -12.38
CA ILE A 78 -9.95 -11.56 -12.49
C ILE A 78 -9.85 -10.44 -11.45
N GLY A 79 -8.89 -10.48 -10.53
CA GLY A 79 -8.74 -9.43 -9.55
C GLY A 79 -7.70 -9.69 -8.48
N ASP A 80 -7.45 -8.65 -7.69
CA ASP A 80 -6.54 -8.61 -6.56
C ASP A 80 -7.21 -7.90 -5.38
N PHE A 81 -7.23 -8.53 -4.22
CA PHE A 81 -7.71 -7.97 -2.95
C PHE A 81 -6.57 -7.95 -1.95
N ILE A 82 -6.20 -6.77 -1.53
CA ILE A 82 -5.12 -6.58 -0.56
C ILE A 82 -5.55 -7.02 0.85
N TRP A 83 -4.63 -7.55 1.62
CA TRP A 83 -4.74 -7.62 3.07
C TRP A 83 -3.86 -6.54 3.71
N THR A 84 -4.46 -5.40 4.12
CA THR A 84 -5.90 -5.16 4.02
C THR A 84 -6.16 -3.73 3.51
N ALA A 85 -7.35 -3.47 2.98
CA ALA A 85 -7.70 -2.13 2.51
C ALA A 85 -7.87 -1.15 3.67
N PHE A 86 -8.53 -1.55 4.75
CA PHE A 86 -8.75 -0.74 5.94
C PHE A 86 -8.08 -1.41 7.14
N ASP A 87 -7.30 -0.66 7.92
CA ASP A 87 -6.67 -1.20 9.12
C ASP A 87 -7.72 -1.59 10.17
N TYR A 88 -7.39 -2.46 11.09
CA TYR A 88 -8.34 -3.03 12.04
C TYR A 88 -7.70 -3.32 13.41
N ILE A 89 -8.54 -3.42 14.43
CA ILE A 89 -8.15 -3.80 15.78
C ILE A 89 -8.12 -5.33 15.87
N GLY A 90 -7.08 -5.87 16.43
CA GLY A 90 -6.77 -7.30 16.49
C GLY A 90 -5.46 -7.58 15.80
N GLU A 91 -5.01 -8.81 15.73
CA GLU A 91 -3.73 -9.21 15.10
C GLU A 91 -2.64 -8.13 15.18
N ALA A 92 -2.47 -7.57 16.38
CA ALA A 92 -1.72 -6.35 16.61
C ALA A 92 -0.31 -6.41 16.01
N SER A 93 0.04 -5.41 15.21
CA SER A 93 1.37 -5.23 14.60
C SER A 93 1.80 -6.28 13.58
N ILE A 94 0.91 -7.04 12.94
CA ILE A 94 1.32 -7.99 11.89
C ILE A 94 2.03 -7.30 10.72
N GLY A 95 1.64 -6.06 10.40
CA GLY A 95 2.30 -5.22 9.41
C GLY A 95 3.66 -4.67 9.86
N TRP A 96 4.13 -5.03 11.04
CA TRP A 96 5.43 -4.60 11.56
C TRP A 96 6.26 -5.74 12.14
N CYS A 97 5.70 -6.65 12.94
CA CYS A 97 6.49 -7.67 13.66
C CYS A 97 6.05 -9.13 13.41
N GLY A 98 4.86 -9.37 12.84
CA GLY A 98 4.35 -10.72 12.59
C GLY A 98 3.99 -11.53 13.84
N TYR A 99 3.67 -12.82 13.65
CA TYR A 99 3.35 -13.77 14.72
C TYR A 99 4.57 -14.62 15.13
N PRO A 100 4.62 -15.13 16.36
CA PRO A 100 3.75 -14.78 17.49
C PRO A 100 3.99 -13.35 17.95
N LEU A 101 2.94 -12.71 18.44
CA LEU A 101 3.05 -11.35 18.98
C LEU A 101 3.89 -11.35 20.24
N ASP A 102 4.92 -10.49 20.27
CA ASP A 102 5.75 -10.27 21.45
C ASP A 102 5.10 -9.24 22.38
N LYS A 103 5.38 -9.36 23.67
CA LYS A 103 4.94 -8.37 24.68
C LYS A 103 5.50 -6.97 24.45
N ARG A 104 6.57 -6.86 23.64
CA ARG A 104 7.19 -5.59 23.25
C ARG A 104 6.43 -4.80 22.19
N ILE A 105 5.34 -5.33 21.66
CA ILE A 105 4.50 -4.61 20.69
C ILE A 105 3.65 -3.50 21.31
N PHE A 106 3.51 -3.47 22.64
CA PHE A 106 2.81 -2.37 23.31
C PHE A 106 3.42 -1.00 22.93
N PRO A 107 2.64 0.02 22.59
CA PRO A 107 1.17 0.14 22.78
C PRO A 107 0.32 -0.24 21.54
N TRP A 108 0.78 -1.07 20.65
CA TRP A 108 0.07 -1.46 19.45
C TRP A 108 -1.23 -2.23 19.75
N ASN A 109 -2.30 -1.83 19.11
CA ASN A 109 -3.62 -2.44 19.25
C ASN A 109 -4.32 -2.70 17.90
N HIS A 110 -3.64 -2.43 16.80
CA HIS A 110 -4.15 -2.60 15.43
C HIS A 110 -3.13 -3.35 14.57
N ALA A 111 -3.59 -3.89 13.45
CA ALA A 111 -2.79 -4.73 12.57
C ALA A 111 -1.65 -3.97 11.88
N ASN A 112 -1.83 -2.69 11.57
CA ASN A 112 -0.87 -1.81 10.90
C ASN A 112 -0.51 -2.26 9.46
N CYS A 113 -1.46 -2.87 8.75
CA CYS A 113 -1.27 -3.36 7.38
C CYS A 113 -2.28 -2.77 6.38
N GLY A 114 -3.22 -1.92 6.81
CA GLY A 114 -4.22 -1.31 5.94
C GLY A 114 -3.65 -0.25 4.98
N ASP A 115 -4.22 -0.15 3.78
CA ASP A 115 -4.02 0.98 2.87
C ASP A 115 -4.60 2.28 3.46
N LEU A 116 -5.67 2.15 4.26
CA LEU A 116 -6.23 3.21 5.09
C LEU A 116 -5.97 2.89 6.56
N ASN A 117 -5.66 3.91 7.35
CA ASN A 117 -5.53 3.76 8.80
C ASN A 117 -6.91 3.69 9.49
N LEU A 118 -6.93 3.51 10.83
CA LEU A 118 -8.18 3.43 11.60
C LEU A 118 -9.05 4.70 11.53
N SER A 119 -8.46 5.85 11.19
CA SER A 119 -9.17 7.12 11.00
C SER A 119 -9.68 7.32 9.58
N GLY A 120 -9.38 6.39 8.65
CA GLY A 120 -9.75 6.50 7.24
C GLY A 120 -8.77 7.32 6.39
N GLU A 121 -7.62 7.71 6.94
CA GLU A 121 -6.58 8.41 6.20
C GLU A 121 -5.78 7.44 5.35
N ARG A 122 -5.39 7.88 4.17
CA ARG A 122 -4.58 7.10 3.24
C ARG A 122 -3.15 6.93 3.78
N ARG A 123 -2.65 5.70 3.70
CA ARG A 123 -1.25 5.40 3.97
C ARG A 123 -0.45 5.32 2.67
N PRO A 124 0.88 5.46 2.73
CA PRO A 124 1.73 5.53 1.52
C PRO A 124 1.50 4.39 0.51
N GLN A 125 1.25 3.17 0.96
CA GLN A 125 0.98 2.02 0.09
C GLN A 125 -0.27 2.19 -0.78
N SER A 126 -1.26 2.95 -0.33
CA SER A 126 -2.47 3.22 -1.10
C SER A 126 -2.19 4.07 -2.35
N TYR A 127 -1.19 4.96 -2.28
CA TYR A 127 -0.78 5.77 -3.42
C TYR A 127 0.02 4.96 -4.45
N LEU A 128 0.83 3.99 -4.00
CA LEU A 128 1.46 3.05 -4.92
C LEU A 128 0.39 2.23 -5.66
N ARG A 129 -0.64 1.76 -4.96
CA ARG A 129 -1.76 1.02 -5.57
C ARG A 129 -2.53 1.88 -6.56
N GLU A 130 -2.75 3.16 -6.27
CA GLU A 130 -3.40 4.09 -7.20
C GLU A 130 -2.65 4.20 -8.54
N THR A 131 -1.31 4.12 -8.53
CA THR A 131 -0.52 4.12 -9.78
C THR A 131 -0.78 2.90 -10.67
N LEU A 132 -1.34 1.83 -10.11
CA LEU A 132 -1.65 0.59 -10.83
C LEU A 132 -3.09 0.60 -11.38
N TRP A 133 -4.02 1.22 -10.67
CA TRP A 133 -5.44 1.16 -10.99
C TRP A 133 -5.94 2.39 -11.76
N SER A 134 -5.19 3.50 -11.74
CA SER A 134 -5.61 4.74 -12.38
C SER A 134 -5.12 4.81 -13.82
N ASP A 135 -6.02 5.16 -14.74
CA ASP A 135 -5.68 5.54 -16.11
C ASP A 135 -5.18 7.00 -16.19
N ALA A 136 -5.48 7.81 -15.18
CA ALA A 136 -4.98 9.18 -15.08
C ALA A 136 -3.53 9.21 -14.59
N PRO A 137 -2.74 10.23 -14.96
CA PRO A 137 -1.41 10.42 -14.38
C PRO A 137 -1.45 10.55 -12.87
N VAL A 138 -0.67 9.72 -12.19
CA VAL A 138 -0.52 9.71 -10.73
C VAL A 138 0.93 9.92 -10.38
N SER A 139 1.18 10.79 -9.39
CA SER A 139 2.49 10.93 -8.75
C SER A 139 2.33 11.30 -7.29
N HIS A 140 3.07 10.61 -6.43
CA HIS A 140 3.07 10.85 -4.99
C HIS A 140 4.48 10.72 -4.43
N ILE A 141 4.92 11.73 -3.67
CA ILE A 141 6.26 11.75 -3.07
C ILE A 141 6.20 11.16 -1.67
N VAL A 142 7.12 10.24 -1.37
CA VAL A 142 7.32 9.72 -0.03
C VAL A 142 8.81 9.75 0.33
N VAL A 143 9.10 9.83 1.61
CA VAL A 143 10.47 9.96 2.14
C VAL A 143 10.70 8.89 3.19
N THR A 144 11.82 8.16 3.11
CA THR A 144 12.25 7.30 4.19
C THR A 144 12.69 8.16 5.38
N PRO A 145 12.05 8.06 6.56
CA PRO A 145 12.41 8.89 7.68
C PRO A 145 13.82 8.55 8.20
N PRO A 146 14.62 9.55 8.60
CA PRO A 146 15.99 9.32 9.08
C PRO A 146 16.05 8.61 10.44
N VAL A 147 14.95 8.60 11.14
CA VAL A 147 14.71 7.79 12.34
C VAL A 147 13.49 6.93 12.05
N PRO A 148 13.57 5.61 12.26
CA PRO A 148 12.43 4.74 12.03
C PRO A 148 11.17 5.24 12.72
N SER A 149 10.04 5.22 12.01
CA SER A 149 8.73 5.62 12.57
C SER A 149 8.29 4.73 13.72
N PHE A 150 8.80 3.49 13.75
CA PHE A 150 8.52 2.50 14.77
C PHE A 150 9.80 2.04 15.46
N PRO A 151 9.75 1.63 16.74
CA PRO A 151 10.89 1.03 17.40
C PRO A 151 11.41 -0.17 16.60
N LEU A 152 12.72 -0.26 16.42
CA LEU A 152 13.31 -1.45 15.80
C LEU A 152 12.93 -2.69 16.62
N ASN A 153 12.35 -3.66 15.97
CA ASN A 153 12.06 -4.97 16.55
C ASN A 153 13.13 -5.98 16.10
N PRO A 154 14.14 -6.31 16.95
CA PRO A 154 15.18 -7.26 16.58
C PRO A 154 14.66 -8.69 16.40
N ASP A 155 13.46 -8.98 16.92
CA ASP A 155 12.84 -10.29 16.83
C ASP A 155 11.71 -10.33 15.76
N LYS A 156 11.73 -9.39 14.82
CA LYS A 156 10.80 -9.42 13.69
C LYS A 156 10.92 -10.78 12.98
N ALA A 157 9.79 -11.47 12.86
CA ALA A 157 9.78 -12.75 12.19
C ALA A 157 10.03 -12.59 10.68
N ASP A 158 10.87 -13.41 10.08
CA ASP A 158 11.20 -13.36 8.64
C ASP A 158 9.95 -13.53 7.75
N TRP A 159 8.92 -14.18 8.25
CA TRP A 159 7.65 -14.37 7.56
C TRP A 159 6.67 -13.20 7.72
N SER A 160 7.02 -12.17 8.46
CA SER A 160 6.21 -10.95 8.59
C SER A 160 6.27 -10.15 7.30
N VAL A 161 5.38 -10.46 6.37
CA VAL A 161 5.36 -9.95 4.98
C VAL A 161 4.19 -8.98 4.72
N TRP A 162 3.35 -8.71 5.73
CA TRP A 162 2.28 -7.70 5.64
C TRP A 162 2.78 -6.27 5.81
N ASP A 163 4.08 -6.10 6.06
CA ASP A 163 4.69 -4.78 6.19
C ASP A 163 4.81 -4.06 4.84
N PHE A 164 4.91 -2.75 4.95
CA PHE A 164 5.25 -1.86 3.84
C PHE A 164 6.48 -1.04 4.25
N PRO A 165 7.31 -0.59 3.30
CA PRO A 165 8.45 0.26 3.62
C PRO A 165 8.07 1.43 4.52
N ASP A 166 8.90 1.70 5.53
CA ASP A 166 8.72 2.85 6.43
C ASP A 166 8.99 4.14 5.67
N VAL A 167 7.94 4.79 5.23
CA VAL A 167 7.98 6.05 4.49
C VAL A 167 6.89 6.99 4.98
N VAL A 168 7.16 8.28 4.88
CA VAL A 168 6.27 9.37 5.27
C VAL A 168 6.06 10.33 4.09
N ASP A 169 4.95 11.04 4.07
CA ASP A 169 4.57 11.98 3.01
C ASP A 169 4.72 13.45 3.47
N HIS A 170 5.82 13.76 4.16
CA HIS A 170 6.19 15.11 4.54
C HIS A 170 7.67 15.39 4.30
N TRP A 171 8.06 16.67 4.22
CA TRP A 171 9.42 17.16 4.06
C TRP A 171 9.85 18.03 5.26
N ASN A 172 9.71 17.46 6.49
CA ASN A 172 10.02 18.14 7.75
C ASN A 172 10.99 17.29 8.60
N PHE A 173 12.29 17.55 8.48
CA PHE A 173 13.34 16.83 9.20
C PHE A 173 14.36 17.79 9.81
N PRO A 174 13.96 18.62 10.79
CA PRO A 174 14.84 19.61 11.41
C PRO A 174 16.03 18.91 12.09
N GLY A 175 17.24 19.46 11.88
CA GLY A 175 18.49 18.88 12.36
C GLY A 175 19.14 17.84 11.43
N TYR A 176 18.55 17.62 10.25
CA TYR A 176 19.09 16.75 9.21
C TYR A 176 19.58 17.50 7.98
N GLU A 177 19.74 18.82 8.06
CA GLU A 177 20.20 19.67 6.97
C GLU A 177 21.52 19.15 6.39
N GLY A 178 21.55 19.00 5.06
CA GLY A 178 22.69 18.46 4.30
C GLY A 178 22.86 16.93 4.35
N LYS A 179 22.12 16.20 5.20
CA LYS A 179 22.17 14.74 5.22
C LYS A 179 21.36 14.17 4.08
N LYS A 180 21.83 13.08 3.49
CA LYS A 180 21.11 12.37 2.42
C LYS A 180 19.86 11.71 2.97
N MET A 181 18.74 11.95 2.27
CA MET A 181 17.44 11.34 2.51
C MET A 181 17.05 10.53 1.28
N THR A 182 16.53 9.33 1.48
CA THR A 182 15.96 8.55 0.38
C THR A 182 14.54 9.04 0.11
N VAL A 183 14.34 9.58 -1.08
CA VAL A 183 13.05 10.07 -1.59
C VAL A 183 12.56 9.12 -2.67
N SER A 184 11.33 8.65 -2.56
CA SER A 184 10.68 7.84 -3.59
C SER A 184 9.50 8.61 -4.17
N VAL A 185 9.28 8.46 -5.47
CA VAL A 185 8.08 8.94 -6.15
C VAL A 185 7.34 7.74 -6.73
N TYR A 186 6.13 7.51 -6.25
CA TYR A 186 5.21 6.55 -6.85
C TYR A 186 4.55 7.21 -8.06
N SER A 187 4.69 6.62 -9.23
CA SER A 187 4.12 7.20 -10.46
C SER A 187 3.83 6.13 -11.51
N ASN A 188 2.73 6.31 -12.25
CA ASN A 188 2.41 5.54 -13.46
C ASN A 188 2.83 6.26 -14.75
N CYS A 189 3.51 7.40 -14.66
CA CYS A 189 3.97 8.16 -15.82
C CYS A 189 5.28 7.59 -16.38
N GLU A 190 5.56 7.87 -17.67
CA GLU A 190 6.76 7.37 -18.35
C GLU A 190 8.06 7.88 -17.74
N GLN A 191 8.06 9.14 -17.27
CA GLN A 191 9.23 9.79 -16.68
C GLN A 191 8.82 10.67 -15.50
N VAL A 192 9.73 10.82 -14.54
CA VAL A 192 9.59 11.77 -13.43
C VAL A 192 10.90 12.52 -13.23
N GLU A 193 10.81 13.83 -13.04
CA GLU A 193 11.91 14.69 -12.64
C GLU A 193 11.66 15.25 -11.25
N LEU A 194 12.64 15.11 -10.37
CA LEU A 194 12.57 15.60 -8.99
C LEU A 194 13.31 16.93 -8.87
N PHE A 195 12.75 17.86 -8.12
CA PHE A 195 13.33 19.18 -7.85
C PHE A 195 13.36 19.45 -6.36
N LEU A 196 14.42 20.09 -5.89
CA LEU A 196 14.50 20.67 -4.55
C LEU A 196 14.72 22.18 -4.67
N ASN A 197 13.81 22.98 -4.14
CA ASN A 197 13.87 24.45 -4.19
C ASN A 197 14.06 25.01 -5.62
N GLY A 198 13.49 24.34 -6.62
CA GLY A 198 13.58 24.72 -8.03
C GLY A 198 14.80 24.18 -8.78
N GLU A 199 15.77 23.59 -8.08
CA GLU A 199 16.93 22.91 -8.71
C GLU A 199 16.59 21.47 -9.03
N SER A 200 16.87 21.04 -10.29
CA SER A 200 16.64 19.66 -10.74
C SER A 200 17.62 18.70 -10.08
N LEU A 201 17.08 17.62 -9.53
CA LEU A 201 17.85 16.48 -9.01
C LEU A 201 17.93 15.34 -10.02
N GLY A 202 17.50 15.60 -11.25
CA GLY A 202 17.54 14.68 -12.37
C GLY A 202 16.19 14.03 -12.68
N LYS A 203 16.08 13.64 -13.94
CA LYS A 203 14.92 12.94 -14.51
C LYS A 203 15.22 11.45 -14.60
N GLN A 204 14.24 10.62 -14.29
CA GLN A 204 14.33 9.17 -14.40
C GLN A 204 13.19 8.61 -15.26
N GLU A 205 13.51 7.56 -16.02
CA GLU A 205 12.54 6.73 -16.73
C GLU A 205 11.86 5.78 -15.74
N ASN A 206 10.55 5.59 -15.88
CA ASN A 206 9.78 4.62 -15.13
C ASN A 206 9.73 3.29 -15.89
N THR A 207 10.76 2.48 -15.71
CA THR A 207 10.90 1.16 -16.33
C THR A 207 10.24 0.08 -15.47
N ALA A 208 9.89 -1.05 -16.06
CA ALA A 208 9.16 -2.13 -15.37
C ALA A 208 9.86 -2.67 -14.12
N ASP A 209 11.20 -2.65 -14.09
CA ASP A 209 11.99 -3.05 -12.93
C ASP A 209 11.86 -2.10 -11.74
N LYS A 210 11.46 -0.86 -11.96
CA LYS A 210 11.20 0.14 -10.91
C LYS A 210 9.83 -0.05 -10.26
N LYS A 211 8.94 -0.81 -10.84
CA LYS A 211 7.63 -1.13 -10.29
C LYS A 211 6.85 0.12 -9.81
N ASN A 212 6.82 1.16 -10.67
CA ASN A 212 6.21 2.46 -10.38
C ASN A 212 6.78 3.19 -9.16
N THR A 213 8.03 2.87 -8.77
CA THR A 213 8.74 3.51 -7.65
C THR A 213 10.10 4.02 -8.12
N LEU A 214 10.22 5.33 -8.28
CA LEU A 214 11.45 5.98 -8.70
C LEU A 214 12.14 6.57 -7.46
N VAL A 215 13.47 6.39 -7.32
CA VAL A 215 14.19 6.68 -6.07
C VAL A 215 15.33 7.67 -6.31
N TRP A 216 15.45 8.67 -5.43
CA TRP A 216 16.55 9.64 -5.39
C TRP A 216 17.18 9.71 -4.00
N GLU A 217 18.48 9.97 -3.95
CA GLU A 217 19.20 10.36 -2.75
C GLU A 217 19.32 11.88 -2.72
N VAL A 218 18.60 12.53 -1.81
CA VAL A 218 18.43 13.99 -1.78
C VAL A 218 19.07 14.56 -0.52
N PRO A 219 20.02 15.50 -0.64
CA PRO A 219 20.48 16.24 0.53
C PRO A 219 19.30 17.06 1.12
N TYR A 220 18.95 16.80 2.38
CA TYR A 220 17.85 17.53 2.99
C TYR A 220 18.14 19.03 3.10
N ALA A 221 17.25 19.82 2.58
CA ALA A 221 17.18 21.26 2.82
C ALA A 221 15.73 21.66 3.01
N HIS A 222 15.50 22.60 3.91
CA HIS A 222 14.19 23.20 4.12
C HIS A 222 13.67 23.82 2.83
N GLY A 223 12.39 23.66 2.52
CA GLY A 223 11.75 24.25 1.34
C GLY A 223 10.82 23.28 0.62
N ILE A 224 10.85 23.31 -0.71
CA ILE A 224 9.89 22.64 -1.57
C ILE A 224 10.57 21.49 -2.31
N LEU A 225 10.08 20.27 -2.08
CA LEU A 225 10.40 19.09 -2.87
C LEU A 225 9.25 18.87 -3.86
N LYS A 226 9.56 18.90 -5.18
CA LYS A 226 8.55 18.82 -6.24
C LYS A 226 8.93 17.73 -7.23
N ALA A 227 8.00 16.83 -7.52
CA ALA A 227 8.07 15.90 -8.64
C ALA A 227 7.24 16.43 -9.81
N VAL A 228 7.80 16.36 -11.02
CA VAL A 228 7.12 16.68 -12.28
C VAL A 228 7.11 15.43 -13.13
N SER A 229 5.94 15.02 -13.58
CA SER A 229 5.72 13.79 -14.34
C SER A 229 5.44 14.06 -15.81
N TYR A 230 5.95 13.20 -16.66
CA TYR A 230 5.88 13.37 -18.12
C TYR A 230 5.38 12.10 -18.79
N ASN A 231 4.51 12.30 -19.81
CA ASN A 231 4.12 11.29 -20.78
C ASN A 231 4.30 11.86 -22.19
N LYS A 232 4.88 11.06 -23.11
CA LYS A 232 5.13 11.45 -24.49
C LYS A 232 5.88 12.79 -24.61
N GLY A 233 6.79 13.05 -23.66
CA GLY A 233 7.61 14.25 -23.60
C GLY A 233 6.90 15.51 -23.07
N GLY A 234 5.61 15.46 -22.79
CA GLY A 234 4.83 16.54 -22.19
C GLY A 234 4.63 16.38 -20.70
N GLU A 235 4.62 17.48 -19.95
CA GLU A 235 4.26 17.48 -18.52
C GLU A 235 2.77 17.12 -18.36
N VAL A 236 2.48 16.17 -17.47
CA VAL A 236 1.12 15.66 -17.23
C VAL A 236 0.67 15.73 -15.78
N GLY A 237 1.57 16.02 -14.85
CA GLY A 237 1.23 16.14 -13.44
C GLY A 237 2.39 16.55 -12.56
N THR A 238 2.05 16.99 -11.34
CA THR A 238 3.03 17.37 -10.32
C THR A 238 2.59 16.86 -8.94
N ALA A 239 3.57 16.54 -8.09
CA ALA A 239 3.38 16.33 -6.65
C ALA A 239 4.35 17.23 -5.88
N THR A 240 3.97 17.68 -4.69
CA THR A 240 4.79 18.60 -3.90
C THR A 240 4.70 18.27 -2.43
N LEU A 241 5.85 18.26 -1.75
CA LEU A 241 5.96 18.32 -0.29
C LEU A 241 6.66 19.62 0.06
N GLU A 242 6.13 20.33 1.06
CA GLU A 242 6.69 21.58 1.53
C GLU A 242 7.05 21.47 3.02
N SER A 243 8.22 21.99 3.38
CA SER A 243 8.62 22.07 4.78
C SER A 243 7.76 23.07 5.53
N ALA A 244 7.23 22.67 6.69
CA ALA A 244 6.47 23.56 7.54
C ALA A 244 7.34 24.69 8.13
N GLY A 245 6.75 25.85 8.30
CA GLY A 245 7.35 26.97 9.03
C GLY A 245 7.38 26.71 10.54
N LYS A 246 7.57 27.80 11.30
CA LYS A 246 7.48 27.73 12.77
C LYS A 246 6.05 27.39 13.19
N VAL A 247 5.94 26.53 14.20
CA VAL A 247 4.65 26.24 14.83
C VAL A 247 4.07 27.53 15.40
N GLU A 248 2.86 27.89 15.00
CA GLU A 248 2.15 29.08 15.48
C GLU A 248 1.04 28.72 16.48
N LYS A 249 0.21 27.74 16.15
CA LYS A 249 -0.94 27.32 16.96
C LYS A 249 -1.38 25.92 16.59
N ILE A 250 -2.15 25.32 17.47
CA ILE A 250 -2.90 24.09 17.20
C ILE A 250 -4.33 24.50 16.83
N ARG A 251 -4.85 23.95 15.74
CA ARG A 251 -6.25 24.07 15.35
C ARG A 251 -6.91 22.69 15.38
N LEU A 252 -8.06 22.62 16.07
CA LEU A 252 -8.92 21.45 16.05
C LEU A 252 -10.19 21.78 15.26
N SER A 253 -10.55 20.92 14.33
CA SER A 253 -11.77 21.04 13.53
C SER A 253 -12.55 19.73 13.60
N ALA A 254 -13.81 19.79 14.02
CA ALA A 254 -14.69 18.66 14.04
C ALA A 254 -15.50 18.56 12.73
N ASP A 255 -15.72 17.36 12.20
CA ASP A 255 -16.60 17.13 11.05
C ASP A 255 -18.06 17.45 11.39
N ARG A 256 -18.44 17.28 12.67
CA ARG A 256 -19.74 17.65 13.25
C ARG A 256 -19.56 18.09 14.71
N THR A 257 -20.38 19.01 15.14
CA THR A 257 -20.33 19.57 16.51
C THR A 257 -21.35 18.96 17.47
N GLU A 258 -22.27 18.15 16.95
CA GLU A 258 -23.30 17.45 17.71
C GLU A 258 -23.27 15.98 17.35
N ILE A 259 -23.34 15.12 18.36
CA ILE A 259 -23.44 13.67 18.23
C ILE A 259 -24.58 13.13 19.12
N VAL A 260 -25.15 12.00 18.74
CA VAL A 260 -26.17 11.31 19.53
C VAL A 260 -25.47 10.45 20.60
N ALA A 261 -25.90 10.56 21.85
CA ALA A 261 -25.29 9.81 22.95
C ALA A 261 -25.85 8.36 23.01
N ASP A 262 -25.68 7.60 21.94
CA ASP A 262 -26.16 6.21 21.83
C ASP A 262 -25.02 5.16 21.90
N GLY A 263 -23.77 5.61 22.02
CA GLY A 263 -22.58 4.75 22.04
C GLY A 263 -22.09 4.30 20.66
N ASN A 264 -22.74 4.73 19.57
CA ASN A 264 -22.40 4.36 18.19
C ASN A 264 -22.07 5.56 17.31
N ASP A 265 -22.54 6.75 17.67
CA ASP A 265 -22.28 7.96 16.88
C ASP A 265 -20.90 8.53 17.18
N LEU A 266 -20.20 9.00 16.12
CA LEU A 266 -18.82 9.46 16.18
C LEU A 266 -18.69 10.85 15.57
N SER A 267 -17.72 11.63 16.06
CA SER A 267 -17.20 12.82 15.38
C SER A 267 -15.69 12.67 15.21
N TYR A 268 -15.21 12.99 14.00
CA TYR A 268 -13.79 12.99 13.68
C TYR A 268 -13.22 14.39 13.91
N ILE A 269 -12.12 14.42 14.66
CA ILE A 269 -11.42 15.67 14.97
C ILE A 269 -10.13 15.73 14.18
N THR A 270 -10.04 16.69 13.27
CA THR A 270 -8.80 17.00 12.54
C THR A 270 -7.93 17.91 13.39
N LEU A 271 -6.67 17.52 13.58
CA LEU A 271 -5.63 18.32 14.24
C LEU A 271 -4.70 18.91 13.17
N GLU A 272 -4.56 20.26 13.18
CA GLU A 272 -3.65 21.00 12.29
C GLU A 272 -2.72 21.94 13.06
#